data_e6f69853baa0f3006ca2de91602f5ffd
#
_entry.id   e6f69853baa0f3006ca2de91602f5ffd
#
_cell.length_a   1.000
_cell.length_b   1.000
_cell.length_c   1.000
_cell.angle_alpha   90.00
_cell.angle_beta   90.00
_cell.angle_gamma   90.00
#
_symmetry.space_group_name_H-M   'P 1'
#
loop_
_entity.id
_entity.type
_entity.pdbx_description
1 polymer ?
#
loop_
_entity_poly.entity_id
_entity_poly.type
_entity_poly.pdbx_seq_one_letter_code
_entity_poly.pdbx_strand_id
1 'polypeptide(L)'
;MKGLRLKNLSKEKIFYKLLFIILPLISFFFSLYQLNHQYDGHHHGVIFSITEDFLIGKIPYQDFLPHYGIFFVYLNSIFIKIFSNSIYGTYFLLSISKGLILFMFAMIINEKFNEKIAITTMFIMFMLQPFVDTPWPDYLFFFLLLLSIYILITSKNNYSLFISGIIYSLAGLTKDNFIIFLFICLILFTIFLYFLKVFKKKTFHNDFINIYWIIGFLIPLVLFFIYLKHNLIFDAYLNHFKIGALATRYYCTSMIDSFFFRSLDCGFISLKLLFENSYTKIFTEPYWLF
;
A
#
# COMPACT_ATOMS: atom_id res chain seq x y z
N MET A 1 39.89 27.21 14.66
CA MET A 1 39.63 25.77 14.81
C MET A 1 38.54 25.56 15.87
N LYS A 2 37.25 25.45 15.49
CA LYS A 2 36.18 25.12 16.42
C LYS A 2 36.17 23.59 16.56
N GLY A 3 36.61 23.09 17.72
CA GLY A 3 36.64 21.68 18.03
C GLY A 3 35.23 21.07 17.87
N LEU A 4 35.10 20.05 17.04
CA LEU A 4 33.99 19.15 17.01
C LEU A 4 33.82 18.54 18.41
N ARG A 5 32.96 19.11 19.24
CA ARG A 5 32.43 18.42 20.41
C ARG A 5 31.62 17.22 19.88
N LEU A 6 32.24 16.06 19.84
CA LEU A 6 31.54 14.80 19.81
C LEU A 6 30.61 14.78 21.04
N LYS A 7 29.34 15.15 20.85
CA LYS A 7 28.30 14.96 21.87
C LYS A 7 28.36 13.49 22.25
N ASN A 8 28.77 13.18 23.47
CA ASN A 8 28.60 11.87 24.07
C ASN A 8 27.11 11.50 23.95
N LEU A 9 26.78 10.75 22.91
CA LEU A 9 25.45 10.16 22.78
C LEU A 9 25.30 9.27 24.00
N SER A 10 24.29 9.51 24.84
CA SER A 10 24.01 8.62 25.97
C SER A 10 23.81 7.20 25.43
N LYS A 11 24.28 6.18 26.16
CA LYS A 11 24.13 4.77 25.77
C LYS A 11 22.70 4.42 25.37
N GLU A 12 21.73 5.04 26.02
CA GLU A 12 20.30 4.92 25.74
C GLU A 12 19.92 5.38 24.31
N LYS A 13 20.45 6.52 23.84
CA LYS A 13 20.19 7.01 22.48
C LYS A 13 20.80 6.12 21.41
N ILE A 14 21.96 5.54 21.67
CA ILE A 14 22.58 4.58 20.76
C ILE A 14 21.72 3.33 20.66
N PHE A 15 21.23 2.82 21.80
CA PHE A 15 20.35 1.67 21.88
C PHE A 15 19.06 1.87 21.07
N TYR A 16 18.38 3.01 21.23
CA TYR A 16 17.17 3.30 20.45
C TYR A 16 17.45 3.37 18.95
N LYS A 17 18.52 4.01 18.52
CA LYS A 17 18.90 4.06 17.10
C LYS A 17 19.18 2.66 16.52
N LEU A 18 19.78 1.78 17.29
CA LEU A 18 19.99 0.40 16.88
C LEU A 18 18.66 -0.34 16.72
N LEU A 19 17.70 -0.17 17.64
CA LEU A 19 16.38 -0.80 17.53
C LEU A 19 15.59 -0.31 16.30
N PHE A 20 15.74 0.96 15.89
CA PHE A 20 15.13 1.47 14.65
C PHE A 20 15.61 0.73 13.40
N ILE A 21 16.77 0.12 13.43
CA ILE A 21 17.33 -0.66 12.31
C ILE A 21 17.08 -2.14 12.51
N ILE A 22 17.30 -2.66 13.70
CA ILE A 22 17.28 -4.09 13.99
C ILE A 22 15.87 -4.66 13.84
N LEU A 23 14.83 -4.01 14.38
CA LEU A 23 13.46 -4.53 14.29
C LEU A 23 12.92 -4.62 12.86
N PRO A 24 13.08 -3.61 11.99
CA PRO A 24 12.75 -3.75 10.56
C PRO A 24 13.54 -4.86 9.85
N LEU A 25 14.82 -5.03 10.18
CA LEU A 25 15.63 -6.14 9.61
C LEU A 25 15.14 -7.50 10.07
N ILE A 26 14.81 -7.67 11.36
CA ILE A 26 14.22 -8.91 11.85
C ILE A 26 12.88 -9.18 11.16
N SER A 27 12.03 -8.15 11.00
CA SER A 27 10.77 -8.28 10.28
C SER A 27 10.98 -8.71 8.82
N PHE A 28 11.95 -8.12 8.13
CA PHE A 28 12.31 -8.52 6.78
C PHE A 28 12.72 -9.99 6.69
N PHE A 29 13.66 -10.44 7.52
CA PHE A 29 14.12 -11.83 7.50
C PHE A 29 13.05 -12.81 7.95
N PHE A 30 12.21 -12.43 8.91
CA PHE A 30 11.09 -13.25 9.36
C PHE A 30 10.06 -13.43 8.26
N SER A 31 9.67 -12.34 7.57
CA SER A 31 8.75 -12.40 6.43
C SER A 31 9.34 -13.24 5.28
N LEU A 32 10.61 -13.05 4.96
CA LEU A 32 11.29 -13.83 3.92
C LEU A 32 11.32 -15.32 4.25
N TYR A 33 11.56 -15.67 5.52
CA TYR A 33 11.49 -17.04 6.00
C TYR A 33 10.06 -17.60 5.85
N GLN A 34 9.04 -16.86 6.27
CA GLN A 34 7.66 -17.30 6.20
C GLN A 34 7.22 -17.55 4.75
N LEU A 35 7.44 -16.59 3.84
CA LEU A 35 7.09 -16.71 2.43
C LEU A 35 7.77 -17.89 1.74
N ASN A 36 8.95 -18.28 2.22
CA ASN A 36 9.72 -19.37 1.68
C ASN A 36 9.27 -20.76 2.18
N HIS A 37 8.66 -20.82 3.36
CA HIS A 37 8.28 -22.08 4.01
C HIS A 37 6.77 -22.31 4.05
N GLN A 38 5.97 -21.26 3.83
CA GLN A 38 4.51 -21.32 3.87
C GLN A 38 3.98 -21.13 2.45
N TYR A 39 3.85 -22.22 1.72
CA TYR A 39 3.39 -22.18 0.34
C TYR A 39 1.86 -22.11 0.28
N ASP A 40 1.35 -20.95 -0.13
CA ASP A 40 -0.02 -20.78 -0.60
C ASP A 40 0.00 -20.85 -2.13
N GLY A 41 -0.30 -22.03 -2.68
CA GLY A 41 -0.21 -22.28 -4.11
C GLY A 41 -1.07 -21.35 -4.97
N HIS A 42 -2.18 -20.87 -4.43
CA HIS A 42 -3.05 -19.94 -5.14
C HIS A 42 -2.41 -18.56 -5.29
N HIS A 43 -2.11 -17.89 -4.19
CA HIS A 43 -1.58 -16.51 -4.24
C HIS A 43 -0.17 -16.44 -4.83
N HIS A 44 0.71 -17.37 -4.46
CA HIS A 44 2.06 -17.44 -5.03
C HIS A 44 2.03 -17.71 -6.53
N GLY A 45 1.20 -18.67 -6.97
CA GLY A 45 1.07 -19.04 -8.37
C GLY A 45 0.50 -17.91 -9.22
N VAL A 46 -0.56 -17.25 -8.74
CA VAL A 46 -1.18 -16.12 -9.46
C VAL A 46 -0.21 -14.96 -9.65
N ILE A 47 0.47 -14.53 -8.58
CA ILE A 47 1.41 -13.40 -8.65
C ILE A 47 2.58 -13.71 -9.57
N PHE A 48 3.13 -14.92 -9.47
CA PHE A 48 4.25 -15.33 -10.31
C PHE A 48 3.84 -15.43 -11.78
N SER A 49 2.73 -16.11 -12.08
CA SER A 49 2.19 -16.25 -13.44
C SER A 49 1.90 -14.90 -14.12
N ILE A 50 1.24 -13.98 -13.42
CA ILE A 50 0.98 -12.63 -13.94
C ILE A 50 2.28 -11.90 -14.29
N THR A 51 3.30 -12.07 -13.44
CA THR A 51 4.59 -11.40 -13.69
C THR A 51 5.37 -12.09 -14.79
N GLU A 52 5.30 -13.42 -14.94
CA GLU A 52 5.88 -14.14 -16.08
C GLU A 52 5.23 -13.73 -17.39
N ASP A 53 3.91 -13.65 -17.43
CA ASP A 53 3.17 -13.16 -18.61
C ASP A 53 3.66 -11.79 -19.05
N PHE A 54 3.89 -10.87 -18.10
CA PHE A 54 4.46 -9.58 -18.40
C PHE A 54 5.91 -9.66 -18.91
N LEU A 55 6.74 -10.56 -18.33
CA LEU A 55 8.13 -10.74 -18.71
C LEU A 55 8.32 -11.31 -20.13
N ILE A 56 7.38 -12.11 -20.61
CA ILE A 56 7.38 -12.64 -21.99
C ILE A 56 6.73 -11.68 -22.99
N GLY A 57 6.39 -10.46 -22.57
CA GLY A 57 5.93 -9.38 -23.43
C GLY A 57 4.42 -9.31 -23.64
N LYS A 58 3.62 -10.06 -22.89
CA LYS A 58 2.16 -9.91 -22.90
C LYS A 58 1.74 -8.55 -22.33
N ILE A 59 0.68 -8.00 -22.89
CA ILE A 59 0.16 -6.68 -22.52
C ILE A 59 -0.87 -6.82 -21.40
N PRO A 60 -0.65 -6.21 -20.21
CA PRO A 60 -1.62 -6.18 -19.14
C PRO A 60 -2.97 -5.62 -19.59
N TYR A 61 -4.06 -6.17 -19.08
CA TYR A 61 -5.47 -5.89 -19.40
C TYR A 61 -5.93 -6.34 -20.80
N GLN A 62 -5.02 -6.67 -21.71
CA GLN A 62 -5.34 -7.23 -23.03
C GLN A 62 -5.16 -8.75 -23.04
N ASP A 63 -3.92 -9.19 -22.77
CA ASP A 63 -3.52 -10.59 -22.88
C ASP A 63 -3.69 -11.36 -21.58
N PHE A 64 -3.67 -10.65 -20.46
CA PHE A 64 -3.94 -11.19 -19.13
C PHE A 64 -4.55 -10.13 -18.20
N LEU A 65 -5.27 -10.57 -17.17
CA LEU A 65 -5.83 -9.70 -16.15
C LEU A 65 -4.86 -9.60 -14.97
N PRO A 66 -4.21 -8.45 -14.75
CA PRO A 66 -3.48 -8.24 -13.52
C PRO A 66 -4.49 -8.15 -12.36
N HIS A 67 -4.39 -9.06 -11.38
CA HIS A 67 -5.20 -8.97 -10.15
C HIS A 67 -4.80 -7.78 -9.28
N TYR A 68 -3.62 -7.23 -9.58
CA TYR A 68 -3.01 -6.12 -8.88
C TYR A 68 -2.61 -5.03 -9.86
N GLY A 69 -2.30 -3.84 -9.36
CA GLY A 69 -1.98 -2.72 -10.22
C GLY A 69 -0.69 -2.90 -11.03
N ILE A 70 -0.66 -2.24 -12.16
CA ILE A 70 0.42 -2.33 -13.14
C ILE A 70 1.79 -2.00 -12.55
N PHE A 71 1.86 -1.08 -11.59
CA PHE A 71 3.14 -0.71 -10.98
C PHE A 71 3.73 -1.85 -10.15
N PHE A 72 2.89 -2.63 -9.46
CA PHE A 72 3.34 -3.84 -8.77
C PHE A 72 3.91 -4.86 -9.76
N VAL A 73 3.18 -5.16 -10.84
CA VAL A 73 3.62 -6.13 -11.85
C VAL A 73 4.97 -5.72 -12.44
N TYR A 74 5.11 -4.45 -12.81
CA TYR A 74 6.35 -3.90 -13.35
C TYR A 74 7.52 -4.03 -12.35
N LEU A 75 7.34 -3.58 -11.11
CA LEU A 75 8.40 -3.63 -10.11
C LEU A 75 8.76 -5.08 -9.75
N ASN A 76 7.75 -5.95 -9.61
CA ASN A 76 7.95 -7.37 -9.33
C ASN A 76 8.73 -8.06 -10.46
N SER A 77 8.46 -7.70 -11.72
CA SER A 77 9.20 -8.24 -12.87
C SER A 77 10.70 -7.91 -12.82
N ILE A 78 11.05 -6.72 -12.34
CA ILE A 78 12.45 -6.33 -12.14
C ILE A 78 13.11 -7.23 -11.09
N PHE A 79 12.44 -7.43 -9.95
CA PHE A 79 12.97 -8.28 -8.88
C PHE A 79 13.07 -9.75 -9.31
N ILE A 80 12.07 -10.29 -10.01
CA ILE A 80 12.12 -11.65 -10.56
C ILE A 80 13.33 -11.81 -11.49
N LYS A 81 13.59 -10.84 -12.37
CA LYS A 81 14.79 -10.86 -13.25
C LYS A 81 16.10 -10.83 -12.45
N ILE A 82 16.20 -9.99 -11.42
CA ILE A 82 17.40 -9.91 -10.56
C ILE A 82 17.67 -11.26 -9.88
N PHE A 83 16.62 -11.98 -9.52
CA PHE A 83 16.70 -13.30 -8.88
C PHE A 83 16.61 -14.48 -9.87
N SER A 84 17.17 -14.29 -11.08
CA SER A 84 17.28 -15.35 -12.09
C SER A 84 15.94 -15.98 -12.49
N ASN A 85 14.92 -15.17 -12.67
CA ASN A 85 13.55 -15.57 -13.00
C ASN A 85 12.90 -16.48 -11.94
N SER A 86 13.20 -16.23 -10.68
CA SER A 86 12.67 -16.99 -9.56
C SER A 86 11.63 -16.21 -8.77
N ILE A 87 10.65 -16.92 -8.21
CA ILE A 87 9.66 -16.42 -7.26
C ILE A 87 10.31 -15.75 -6.01
N TYR A 88 11.56 -16.08 -5.71
CA TYR A 88 12.31 -15.42 -4.64
C TYR A 88 12.44 -13.91 -4.83
N GLY A 89 12.40 -13.42 -6.06
CA GLY A 89 12.33 -11.99 -6.35
C GLY A 89 11.08 -11.35 -5.75
N THR A 90 9.92 -11.99 -5.91
CA THR A 90 8.67 -11.56 -5.28
C THR A 90 8.77 -11.58 -3.75
N TYR A 91 9.29 -12.66 -3.18
CA TYR A 91 9.43 -12.78 -1.73
C TYR A 91 10.34 -11.69 -1.16
N PHE A 92 11.45 -11.43 -1.85
CA PHE A 92 12.37 -10.37 -1.44
C PHE A 92 11.71 -8.99 -1.49
N LEU A 93 11.02 -8.65 -2.59
CA LEU A 93 10.31 -7.36 -2.73
C LEU A 93 9.28 -7.15 -1.62
N LEU A 94 8.48 -8.17 -1.33
CA LEU A 94 7.41 -8.05 -0.33
C LEU A 94 7.96 -8.04 1.09
N SER A 95 8.96 -8.85 1.37
CA SER A 95 9.62 -8.88 2.69
C SER A 95 10.34 -7.58 3.02
N ILE A 96 11.06 -6.98 2.04
CA ILE A 96 11.70 -5.68 2.26
C ILE A 96 10.65 -4.58 2.45
N SER A 97 9.54 -4.63 1.70
CA SER A 97 8.43 -3.69 1.87
C SER A 97 7.85 -3.78 3.29
N LYS A 98 7.67 -4.98 3.84
CA LYS A 98 7.18 -5.20 5.20
C LYS A 98 8.12 -4.65 6.27
N GLY A 99 9.42 -4.87 6.14
CA GLY A 99 10.42 -4.25 7.03
C GLY A 99 10.40 -2.72 6.93
N LEU A 100 10.28 -2.18 5.72
CA LEU A 100 10.21 -0.74 5.47
C LEU A 100 8.91 -0.11 5.99
N ILE A 101 7.78 -0.83 6.02
CA ILE A 101 6.54 -0.36 6.66
C ILE A 101 6.80 -0.07 8.15
N LEU A 102 7.40 -1.02 8.87
CA LEU A 102 7.72 -0.83 10.29
C LEU A 102 8.65 0.37 10.51
N PHE A 103 9.69 0.49 9.68
CA PHE A 103 10.62 1.60 9.75
C PHE A 103 9.95 2.95 9.51
N MET A 104 9.17 3.07 8.42
CA MET A 104 8.50 4.33 8.07
C MET A 104 7.45 4.72 9.10
N PHE A 105 6.70 3.75 9.62
CA PHE A 105 5.72 3.99 10.67
C PHE A 105 6.40 4.54 11.95
N ALA A 106 7.51 3.90 12.36
CA ALA A 106 8.28 4.38 13.50
C ALA A 106 8.86 5.79 13.27
N MET A 107 9.34 6.10 12.05
CA MET A 107 9.82 7.43 11.71
C MET A 107 8.72 8.49 11.80
N ILE A 108 7.51 8.20 11.31
CA ILE A 108 6.35 9.10 11.42
C ILE A 108 5.99 9.38 12.88
N ILE A 109 5.95 8.33 13.71
CA ILE A 109 5.66 8.46 15.15
C ILE A 109 6.76 9.26 15.84
N ASN A 110 8.02 9.01 15.52
CA ASN A 110 9.15 9.74 16.09
C ASN A 110 9.10 11.25 15.81
N GLU A 111 8.68 11.64 14.60
CA GLU A 111 8.52 13.06 14.22
C GLU A 111 7.40 13.77 15.01
N LYS A 112 6.40 13.05 15.47
CA LYS A 112 5.24 13.64 16.16
C LYS A 112 5.30 13.51 17.67
N PHE A 113 6.00 12.51 18.18
CA PHE A 113 6.04 12.19 19.62
C PHE A 113 7.51 12.14 20.10
N ASN A 114 8.05 10.94 20.30
CA ASN A 114 9.43 10.74 20.72
C ASN A 114 9.93 9.33 20.39
N GLU A 115 11.23 9.11 20.51
CA GLU A 115 11.90 7.84 20.19
C GLU A 115 11.32 6.65 20.99
N LYS A 116 10.97 6.84 22.26
CA LYS A 116 10.45 5.75 23.12
C LYS A 116 9.10 5.27 22.63
N ILE A 117 8.17 6.20 22.36
CA ILE A 117 6.84 5.85 21.83
C ILE A 117 6.98 5.19 20.45
N ALA A 118 7.83 5.73 19.58
CA ALA A 118 8.06 5.18 18.25
C ALA A 118 8.53 3.72 18.31
N ILE A 119 9.52 3.42 19.16
CA ILE A 119 10.04 2.06 19.31
C ILE A 119 9.01 1.12 19.95
N THR A 120 8.30 1.58 20.99
CA THR A 120 7.24 0.77 21.61
C THR A 120 6.17 0.42 20.60
N THR A 121 5.73 1.38 19.80
CA THR A 121 4.72 1.15 18.75
C THR A 121 5.24 0.22 17.66
N MET A 122 6.49 0.39 17.23
CA MET A 122 7.13 -0.49 16.26
C MET A 122 7.24 -1.92 16.77
N PHE A 123 7.59 -2.10 18.05
CA PHE A 123 7.65 -3.42 18.69
C PHE A 123 6.27 -4.08 18.76
N ILE A 124 5.24 -3.33 19.13
CA ILE A 124 3.85 -3.83 19.14
C ILE A 124 3.43 -4.25 17.73
N MET A 125 3.68 -3.43 16.71
CA MET A 125 3.37 -3.77 15.32
C MET A 125 4.14 -5.00 14.85
N PHE A 126 5.40 -5.14 15.23
CA PHE A 126 6.19 -6.34 14.95
C PHE A 126 5.58 -7.59 15.57
N MET A 127 5.14 -7.52 16.84
CA MET A 127 4.50 -8.64 17.55
C MET A 127 3.11 -8.99 16.98
N LEU A 128 2.43 -8.03 16.35
CA LEU A 128 1.13 -8.25 15.71
C LEU A 128 1.27 -8.75 14.26
N GLN A 129 2.49 -8.97 13.76
CA GLN A 129 2.66 -9.56 12.43
C GLN A 129 2.07 -10.97 12.38
N PRO A 130 1.36 -11.32 11.30
CA PRO A 130 0.79 -12.64 11.17
C PRO A 130 1.89 -13.71 11.13
N PHE A 131 1.64 -14.86 11.74
CA PHE A 131 2.52 -16.01 11.67
C PHE A 131 2.52 -16.67 10.29
N VAL A 132 1.46 -16.44 9.51
CA VAL A 132 1.34 -16.90 8.13
C VAL A 132 1.43 -15.68 7.24
N ASP A 133 2.41 -15.65 6.36
CA ASP A 133 2.58 -14.55 5.41
C ASP A 133 2.16 -14.99 4.01
N THR A 134 1.43 -14.12 3.33
CA THR A 134 1.03 -14.30 1.94
C THR A 134 1.65 -13.18 1.10
N PRO A 135 1.96 -13.45 -0.17
CA PRO A 135 2.66 -12.46 -1.02
C PRO A 135 1.71 -11.35 -1.50
N TRP A 136 1.11 -10.62 -0.56
CA TRP A 136 0.18 -9.55 -0.87
C TRP A 136 0.90 -8.26 -1.33
N PRO A 137 0.54 -7.69 -2.46
CA PRO A 137 1.02 -6.39 -2.93
C PRO A 137 0.70 -5.23 -2.00
N ASP A 138 -0.22 -5.44 -1.05
CA ASP A 138 -0.57 -4.46 -0.02
C ASP A 138 0.67 -4.00 0.79
N TYR A 139 1.68 -4.85 0.98
CA TYR A 139 2.91 -4.44 1.65
C TYR A 139 3.65 -3.34 0.87
N LEU A 140 3.76 -3.48 -0.45
CA LEU A 140 4.34 -2.43 -1.27
C LEU A 140 3.48 -1.16 -1.27
N PHE A 141 2.16 -1.31 -1.37
CA PHE A 141 1.22 -0.22 -1.29
C PHE A 141 1.38 0.58 0.02
N PHE A 142 1.31 -0.10 1.17
CA PHE A 142 1.44 0.56 2.47
C PHE A 142 2.80 1.19 2.69
N PHE A 143 3.87 0.56 2.23
CA PHE A 143 5.21 1.16 2.29
C PHE A 143 5.27 2.48 1.51
N LEU A 144 4.81 2.50 0.27
CA LEU A 144 4.80 3.71 -0.56
C LEU A 144 3.90 4.79 0.03
N LEU A 145 2.73 4.41 0.54
CA LEU A 145 1.82 5.33 1.22
C LEU A 145 2.47 5.99 2.43
N LEU A 146 3.07 5.21 3.32
CA LEU A 146 3.75 5.72 4.50
C LEU A 146 4.98 6.58 4.14
N LEU A 147 5.74 6.20 3.13
CA LEU A 147 6.86 6.98 2.61
C LEU A 147 6.39 8.35 2.10
N SER A 148 5.29 8.37 1.33
CA SER A 148 4.70 9.62 0.87
C SER A 148 4.24 10.50 2.03
N ILE A 149 3.55 9.93 3.02
CA ILE A 149 3.10 10.65 4.22
C ILE A 149 4.29 11.18 5.01
N TYR A 150 5.35 10.38 5.20
CA TYR A 150 6.55 10.81 5.90
C TYR A 150 7.21 12.01 5.22
N ILE A 151 7.41 11.94 3.90
CA ILE A 151 7.96 13.05 3.13
C ILE A 151 7.05 14.28 3.25
N LEU A 152 5.74 14.13 3.18
CA LEU A 152 4.78 15.22 3.31
C LEU A 152 4.88 15.92 4.68
N ILE A 153 5.02 15.14 5.75
CA ILE A 153 5.12 15.67 7.13
C ILE A 153 6.44 16.37 7.39
N THR A 154 7.55 15.88 6.81
CA THR A 154 8.89 16.38 7.04
C THR A 154 9.34 17.42 6.01
N SER A 155 8.61 17.54 4.92
CA SER A 155 8.96 18.40 3.79
C SER A 155 8.95 19.88 4.16
N LYS A 156 10.00 20.58 3.70
CA LYS A 156 10.13 22.03 3.81
C LYS A 156 10.25 22.72 2.44
N ASN A 157 10.26 21.96 1.35
CA ASN A 157 10.45 22.49 0.01
C ASN A 157 9.50 21.86 -1.01
N ASN A 158 9.27 22.57 -2.11
CA ASN A 158 8.35 22.18 -3.16
C ASN A 158 8.78 20.89 -3.88
N TYR A 159 10.07 20.63 -4.01
CA TYR A 159 10.59 19.42 -4.66
C TYR A 159 10.24 18.16 -3.88
N SER A 160 10.39 18.19 -2.56
CA SER A 160 9.99 17.05 -1.71
C SER A 160 8.48 16.83 -1.75
N LEU A 161 7.65 17.88 -1.81
CA LEU A 161 6.21 17.77 -1.97
C LEU A 161 5.86 17.12 -3.31
N PHE A 162 6.51 17.54 -4.38
CA PHE A 162 6.35 16.94 -5.70
C PHE A 162 6.69 15.43 -5.70
N ILE A 163 7.81 15.03 -5.11
CA ILE A 163 8.19 13.62 -4.97
C ILE A 163 7.16 12.85 -4.12
N SER A 164 6.69 13.43 -3.02
CA SER A 164 5.63 12.81 -2.20
C SER A 164 4.38 12.53 -3.03
N GLY A 165 3.96 13.47 -3.89
CA GLY A 165 2.82 13.27 -4.80
C GLY A 165 3.03 12.11 -5.77
N ILE A 166 4.22 12.01 -6.38
CA ILE A 166 4.58 10.88 -7.26
C ILE A 166 4.47 9.55 -6.51
N ILE A 167 5.08 9.45 -5.33
CA ILE A 167 5.08 8.21 -4.54
C ILE A 167 3.66 7.82 -4.12
N TYR A 168 2.82 8.79 -3.76
CA TYR A 168 1.42 8.55 -3.42
C TYR A 168 0.63 7.97 -4.61
N SER A 169 0.85 8.51 -5.80
CA SER A 169 0.25 8.01 -7.03
C SER A 169 0.72 6.59 -7.38
N LEU A 170 2.02 6.32 -7.23
CA LEU A 170 2.59 4.97 -7.44
C LEU A 170 2.01 3.96 -6.44
N ALA A 171 1.74 4.37 -5.20
CA ALA A 171 1.02 3.52 -4.25
C ALA A 171 -0.36 3.12 -4.82
N GLY A 172 -1.12 4.06 -5.37
CA GLY A 172 -2.40 3.76 -6.03
C GLY A 172 -2.27 2.81 -7.21
N LEU A 173 -1.24 2.98 -8.04
CA LEU A 173 -0.96 2.11 -9.18
C LEU A 173 -0.40 0.72 -8.78
N THR A 174 -0.08 0.51 -7.50
CA THR A 174 0.30 -0.82 -6.98
C THR A 174 -0.92 -1.72 -6.84
N LYS A 175 -2.09 -1.15 -6.59
CA LYS A 175 -3.36 -1.88 -6.46
C LYS A 175 -4.47 -1.01 -7.04
N ASP A 176 -4.92 -1.34 -8.23
CA ASP A 176 -5.82 -0.49 -9.06
C ASP A 176 -7.09 -0.04 -8.32
N ASN A 177 -7.66 -0.91 -7.50
CA ASN A 177 -8.85 -0.58 -6.70
C ASN A 177 -8.63 0.56 -5.71
N PHE A 178 -7.38 0.78 -5.27
CA PHE A 178 -7.04 1.82 -4.31
C PHE A 178 -6.86 3.20 -4.94
N ILE A 179 -6.71 3.32 -6.27
CA ILE A 179 -6.62 4.64 -6.94
C ILE A 179 -7.84 5.49 -6.61
N ILE A 180 -9.04 4.90 -6.75
CA ILE A 180 -10.31 5.59 -6.47
C ILE A 180 -10.39 5.93 -4.97
N PHE A 181 -10.04 4.97 -4.11
CA PHE A 181 -10.03 5.17 -2.66
C PHE A 181 -9.07 6.30 -2.24
N LEU A 182 -7.84 6.30 -2.75
CA LEU A 182 -6.88 7.37 -2.47
C LEU A 182 -7.36 8.73 -2.95
N PHE A 183 -8.04 8.78 -4.10
CA PHE A 183 -8.62 10.02 -4.61
C PHE A 183 -9.75 10.53 -3.72
N ILE A 184 -10.64 9.66 -3.27
CA ILE A 184 -11.72 10.00 -2.33
C ILE A 184 -11.13 10.46 -0.99
N CYS A 185 -10.16 9.75 -0.44
CA CYS A 185 -9.47 10.15 0.80
C CYS A 185 -8.83 11.53 0.67
N LEU A 186 -8.23 11.84 -0.47
CA LEU A 186 -7.65 13.15 -0.77
C LEU A 186 -8.72 14.25 -0.74
N ILE A 187 -9.85 14.03 -1.42
CA ILE A 187 -10.97 14.99 -1.44
C ILE A 187 -11.49 15.21 -0.02
N LEU A 188 -11.81 14.15 0.71
CA LEU A 188 -12.32 14.23 2.08
C LEU A 188 -11.35 14.93 3.02
N PHE A 189 -10.05 14.63 2.91
CA PHE A 189 -9.01 15.28 3.69
C PHE A 189 -8.90 16.77 3.37
N THR A 190 -9.00 17.15 2.10
CA THR A 190 -9.00 18.55 1.66
C THR A 190 -10.20 19.32 2.22
N ILE A 191 -11.38 18.71 2.14
CA ILE A 191 -12.61 19.27 2.71
C ILE A 191 -12.45 19.44 4.22
N PHE A 192 -11.93 18.43 4.92
CA PHE A 192 -11.70 18.47 6.36
C PHE A 192 -10.73 19.60 6.76
N LEU A 193 -9.62 19.76 6.03
CA LEU A 193 -8.68 20.86 6.27
C LEU A 193 -9.30 22.23 6.01
N TYR A 194 -10.12 22.34 4.97
CA TYR A 194 -10.87 23.58 4.70
C TYR A 194 -11.81 23.91 5.86
N PHE A 195 -12.57 22.96 6.38
CA PHE A 195 -13.40 23.14 7.56
C PHE A 195 -12.57 23.58 8.79
N LEU A 196 -11.45 22.94 9.06
CA LEU A 196 -10.58 23.34 10.18
C LEU A 196 -10.06 24.78 10.02
N LYS A 197 -9.72 25.22 8.80
CA LYS A 197 -9.27 26.59 8.50
C LYS A 197 -10.40 27.61 8.80
N VAL A 198 -11.63 27.29 8.35
CA VAL A 198 -12.79 28.17 8.55
C VAL A 198 -13.15 28.29 10.04
N PHE A 199 -13.21 27.18 10.77
CA PHE A 199 -13.66 27.18 12.17
C PHE A 199 -12.59 27.66 13.17
N LYS A 200 -11.31 27.43 12.94
CA LYS A 200 -10.25 27.77 13.91
C LYS A 200 -9.58 29.10 13.69
N LYS A 201 -9.90 29.87 12.63
CA LYS A 201 -9.23 31.13 12.26
C LYS A 201 -7.68 31.07 12.34
N LYS A 202 -7.10 29.89 12.39
CA LYS A 202 -5.64 29.71 12.39
C LYS A 202 -5.17 29.66 10.95
N THR A 203 -4.25 30.54 10.62
CA THR A 203 -3.43 30.43 9.42
C THR A 203 -2.60 29.16 9.54
N PHE A 204 -3.09 28.06 8.96
CA PHE A 204 -2.22 26.88 8.72
C PHE A 204 -1.17 27.32 7.71
N HIS A 205 0.06 27.47 8.17
CA HIS A 205 1.17 28.04 7.38
C HIS A 205 1.68 27.08 6.29
N ASN A 206 1.15 25.87 6.23
CA ASN A 206 1.36 24.96 5.11
C ASN A 206 0.00 24.50 4.62
N ASP A 207 -0.39 25.00 3.47
CA ASP A 207 -1.44 24.36 2.67
C ASP A 207 -0.90 22.96 2.33
N PHE A 208 -1.33 21.93 3.07
CA PHE A 208 -0.85 20.54 2.94
C PHE A 208 -0.98 20.00 1.52
N ILE A 209 -1.86 20.58 0.72
CA ILE A 209 -1.99 20.29 -0.70
C ILE A 209 -1.48 21.52 -1.48
N ASN A 210 -0.16 21.51 -1.66
CA ASN A 210 0.50 22.44 -2.54
C ASN A 210 0.33 21.98 -4.00
N ILE A 211 0.29 22.93 -4.94
CA ILE A 211 0.22 22.67 -6.38
C ILE A 211 1.30 21.68 -6.86
N TYR A 212 2.51 21.73 -6.28
CA TYR A 212 3.60 20.82 -6.61
C TYR A 212 3.28 19.36 -6.23
N TRP A 213 2.59 19.14 -5.11
CA TRP A 213 2.13 17.82 -4.72
C TRP A 213 1.09 17.27 -5.70
N ILE A 214 0.13 18.11 -6.10
CA ILE A 214 -0.91 17.75 -7.09
C ILE A 214 -0.26 17.40 -8.43
N ILE A 215 0.70 18.21 -8.91
CA ILE A 215 1.42 17.94 -10.15
C ILE A 215 2.15 16.60 -10.04
N GLY A 216 2.86 16.36 -8.94
CA GLY A 216 3.53 15.10 -8.68
C GLY A 216 2.56 13.89 -8.70
N PHE A 217 1.39 14.04 -8.07
CA PHE A 217 0.34 13.01 -8.06
C PHE A 217 -0.22 12.72 -9.46
N LEU A 218 -0.42 13.74 -10.27
CA LEU A 218 -1.02 13.58 -11.60
C LEU A 218 -0.07 12.94 -12.62
N ILE A 219 1.24 13.14 -12.52
CA ILE A 219 2.18 12.65 -13.53
C ILE A 219 2.11 11.13 -13.74
N PRO A 220 2.22 10.26 -12.73
CA PRO A 220 2.13 8.82 -12.95
C PRO A 220 0.76 8.39 -13.48
N LEU A 221 -0.33 9.05 -13.08
CA LEU A 221 -1.67 8.76 -13.58
C LEU A 221 -1.81 9.13 -15.05
N VAL A 222 -1.31 10.29 -15.46
CA VAL A 222 -1.32 10.72 -16.87
C VAL A 222 -0.49 9.77 -17.72
N LEU A 223 0.71 9.37 -17.25
CA LEU A 223 1.53 8.40 -17.96
C LEU A 223 0.83 7.04 -18.09
N PHE A 224 0.16 6.59 -17.05
CA PHE A 224 -0.65 5.37 -17.08
C PHE A 224 -1.82 5.50 -18.08
N PHE A 225 -2.50 6.63 -18.09
CA PHE A 225 -3.59 6.90 -19.05
C PHE A 225 -3.09 6.91 -20.51
N ILE A 226 -1.91 7.52 -20.75
CA ILE A 226 -1.24 7.50 -22.06
C ILE A 226 -0.92 6.06 -22.45
N TYR A 227 -0.40 5.25 -21.54
CA TYR A 227 -0.12 3.83 -21.75
C TYR A 227 -1.40 3.07 -22.17
N LEU A 228 -2.51 3.25 -21.46
CA LEU A 228 -3.78 2.59 -21.77
C LEU A 228 -4.31 2.98 -23.17
N LYS A 229 -4.21 4.27 -23.53
CA LYS A 229 -4.63 4.76 -24.83
C LYS A 229 -3.71 4.29 -25.97
N HIS A 230 -2.40 4.34 -25.76
CA HIS A 230 -1.42 3.94 -26.77
C HIS A 230 -1.60 2.47 -27.16
N ASN A 231 -1.90 1.59 -26.21
CA ASN A 231 -2.10 0.18 -26.47
C ASN A 231 -3.56 -0.17 -26.80
N LEU A 232 -4.46 0.81 -26.93
CA LEU A 232 -5.90 0.62 -27.22
C LEU A 232 -6.64 -0.27 -26.20
N ILE A 233 -6.15 -0.31 -24.93
CA ILE A 233 -6.65 -1.19 -23.87
C ILE A 233 -7.50 -0.46 -22.83
N PHE A 234 -7.89 0.77 -23.09
CA PHE A 234 -8.65 1.57 -22.12
C PHE A 234 -10.00 0.93 -21.77
N ASP A 235 -10.73 0.43 -22.75
CA ASP A 235 -12.02 -0.23 -22.52
C ASP A 235 -11.85 -1.57 -21.79
N ALA A 236 -10.80 -2.31 -22.10
CA ALA A 236 -10.45 -3.54 -21.38
C ALA A 236 -10.15 -3.26 -19.90
N TYR A 237 -9.40 -2.19 -19.62
CA TYR A 237 -9.14 -1.72 -18.26
C TYR A 237 -10.44 -1.35 -17.52
N LEU A 238 -11.33 -0.59 -18.14
CA LEU A 238 -12.63 -0.25 -17.54
C LEU A 238 -13.50 -1.49 -17.30
N ASN A 239 -13.49 -2.46 -18.21
CA ASN A 239 -14.21 -3.71 -18.04
C ASN A 239 -13.62 -4.54 -16.90
N HIS A 240 -12.31 -4.54 -16.72
CA HIS A 240 -11.66 -5.16 -15.56
C HIS A 240 -12.21 -4.62 -14.23
N PHE A 241 -12.37 -3.31 -14.09
CA PHE A 241 -12.99 -2.71 -12.90
C PHE A 241 -14.43 -3.17 -12.69
N LYS A 242 -15.22 -3.24 -13.76
CA LYS A 242 -16.61 -3.74 -13.66
C LYS A 242 -16.66 -5.20 -13.21
N ILE A 243 -15.81 -6.03 -13.79
CA ILE A 243 -15.71 -7.46 -13.41
C ILE A 243 -15.22 -7.60 -11.98
N GLY A 244 -14.20 -6.86 -11.59
CA GLY A 244 -13.68 -6.85 -10.22
C GLY A 244 -14.73 -6.40 -9.21
N ALA A 245 -15.52 -5.36 -9.51
CA ALA A 245 -16.60 -4.90 -8.66
C ALA A 245 -17.73 -5.95 -8.53
N LEU A 246 -18.06 -6.65 -9.62
CA LEU A 246 -19.05 -7.74 -9.60
C LEU A 246 -18.54 -8.94 -8.80
N ALA A 247 -17.29 -9.35 -9.00
CA ALA A 247 -16.66 -10.42 -8.25
C ALA A 247 -16.58 -10.10 -6.75
N THR A 248 -16.18 -8.88 -6.38
CA THR A 248 -16.16 -8.42 -4.99
C THR A 248 -17.57 -8.42 -4.40
N ARG A 249 -18.56 -7.99 -5.15
CA ARG A 249 -19.97 -8.04 -4.71
C ARG A 249 -20.42 -9.46 -4.46
N TYR A 250 -20.14 -10.39 -5.37
CA TYR A 250 -20.49 -11.80 -5.22
C TYR A 250 -19.78 -12.41 -3.99
N TYR A 251 -18.48 -12.20 -3.87
CA TYR A 251 -17.69 -12.68 -2.75
C TYR A 251 -18.18 -12.12 -1.40
N CYS A 252 -18.50 -10.83 -1.33
CA CYS A 252 -19.03 -10.22 -0.12
C CYS A 252 -20.43 -10.69 0.23
N THR A 253 -21.26 -11.05 -0.74
CA THR A 253 -22.61 -11.59 -0.48
C THR A 253 -22.57 -13.05 -0.03
N SER A 254 -21.58 -13.83 -0.48
CA SER A 254 -21.44 -15.23 -0.07
C SER A 254 -20.73 -15.42 1.28
N MET A 255 -19.99 -14.43 1.78
CA MET A 255 -19.20 -14.52 3.02
C MET A 255 -19.83 -13.85 4.25
N ILE A 256 -21.13 -13.76 4.35
CA ILE A 256 -21.82 -12.97 5.39
C ILE A 256 -21.69 -13.50 6.82
N ASP A 257 -21.36 -14.77 7.04
CA ASP A 257 -21.29 -15.35 8.38
C ASP A 257 -20.15 -14.83 9.27
N SER A 258 -19.19 -14.12 8.72
CA SER A 258 -18.09 -13.51 9.50
C SER A 258 -18.21 -11.99 9.59
N PHE A 259 -19.30 -11.50 10.21
CA PHE A 259 -19.60 -10.07 10.33
C PHE A 259 -18.44 -9.23 10.90
N PHE A 260 -17.61 -9.80 11.78
CA PHE A 260 -16.51 -9.12 12.45
C PHE A 260 -15.19 -9.06 11.66
N PHE A 261 -15.02 -9.82 10.58
CA PHE A 261 -13.75 -9.92 9.84
C PHE A 261 -13.83 -9.40 8.41
N ARG A 262 -14.83 -8.59 8.08
CA ARG A 262 -15.01 -8.05 6.74
C ARG A 262 -13.93 -7.02 6.41
N SER A 263 -13.33 -7.19 5.24
CA SER A 263 -12.48 -6.16 4.65
C SER A 263 -13.28 -4.87 4.42
N LEU A 264 -12.61 -3.73 4.40
CA LEU A 264 -13.21 -2.43 4.07
C LEU A 264 -13.95 -2.48 2.72
N ASP A 265 -13.51 -3.34 1.79
CA ASP A 265 -14.11 -3.55 0.48
C ASP A 265 -15.56 -4.06 0.58
N CYS A 266 -15.87 -4.88 1.58
CA CYS A 266 -17.21 -5.41 1.82
C CYS A 266 -18.10 -4.48 2.66
N GLY A 267 -17.55 -3.52 3.36
CA GLY A 267 -18.27 -2.68 4.33
C GLY A 267 -19.46 -1.93 3.71
N PHE A 268 -19.27 -1.28 2.57
CA PHE A 268 -20.33 -0.54 1.88
C PHE A 268 -21.42 -1.45 1.30
N ILE A 269 -21.02 -2.58 0.73
CA ILE A 269 -21.97 -3.58 0.20
C ILE A 269 -22.80 -4.19 1.33
N SER A 270 -22.18 -4.43 2.47
CA SER A 270 -22.82 -4.95 3.67
C SER A 270 -23.86 -4.00 4.24
N LEU A 271 -23.56 -2.70 4.32
CA LEU A 271 -24.49 -1.68 4.75
C LEU A 271 -25.71 -1.63 3.82
N LYS A 272 -25.51 -1.65 2.50
CA LYS A 272 -26.59 -1.66 1.53
C LYS A 272 -27.49 -2.89 1.70
N LEU A 273 -26.93 -4.09 1.86
CA LEU A 273 -27.67 -5.31 2.08
C LEU A 273 -28.46 -5.32 3.40
N LEU A 274 -27.91 -4.68 4.45
CA LEU A 274 -28.62 -4.48 5.72
C LEU A 274 -29.89 -3.64 5.54
N PHE A 275 -29.83 -2.61 4.69
CA PHE A 275 -30.98 -1.73 4.42
C PHE A 275 -31.98 -2.33 3.44
N GLU A 276 -31.56 -3.23 2.54
CA GLU A 276 -32.42 -3.85 1.52
C GLU A 276 -33.19 -5.09 2.00
N ASN A 277 -33.10 -5.49 3.28
CA ASN A 277 -33.75 -6.70 3.87
C ASN A 277 -33.48 -7.99 3.09
N SER A 278 -32.36 -8.07 2.37
CA SER A 278 -32.01 -9.22 1.53
C SER A 278 -31.33 -10.37 2.30
N TYR A 279 -31.51 -10.43 3.61
CA TYR A 279 -30.87 -11.43 4.51
C TYR A 279 -31.11 -12.87 4.08
N THR A 280 -32.30 -13.19 3.58
CA THR A 280 -32.68 -14.57 3.25
C THR A 280 -31.87 -15.16 2.09
N LYS A 281 -31.42 -14.34 1.12
CA LYS A 281 -30.58 -14.81 0.01
C LYS A 281 -29.12 -15.09 0.40
N ILE A 282 -28.68 -14.48 1.48
CA ILE A 282 -27.31 -14.53 1.95
C ILE A 282 -27.00 -15.83 2.68
N PHE A 283 -28.00 -16.41 3.36
CA PHE A 283 -27.89 -17.65 4.12
C PHE A 283 -28.04 -18.94 3.29
N THR A 284 -28.38 -18.82 2.02
CA THR A 284 -28.66 -20.00 1.15
C THR A 284 -27.53 -20.34 0.18
N GLU A 285 -26.48 -19.55 0.08
CA GLU A 285 -25.36 -19.81 -0.84
C GLU A 285 -24.15 -20.45 -0.15
N PRO A 286 -23.52 -21.47 -0.75
CA PRO A 286 -22.44 -22.22 -0.13
C PRO A 286 -21.12 -21.43 -0.08
N TYR A 287 -20.48 -21.42 1.10
CA TYR A 287 -19.30 -20.63 1.44
C TYR A 287 -17.95 -21.15 0.95
N TRP A 288 -17.90 -22.31 0.39
CA TRP A 288 -16.67 -23.09 0.30
C TRP A 288 -16.20 -23.32 -1.13
N LEU A 289 -16.57 -22.43 -1.99
CA LEU A 289 -16.17 -22.50 -3.40
C LEU A 289 -14.89 -21.71 -3.71
N PHE A 290 -14.21 -21.16 -2.67
CA PHE A 290 -12.94 -20.44 -2.89
C PHE A 290 -11.94 -20.65 -1.77
#